data_962568128d1636dec213cd943bfbe177
#
_entry.id   962568128d1636dec213cd943bfbe177
#
_cell.length_a   1.000
_cell.length_b   1.000
_cell.length_c   1.000
_cell.angle_alpha   90.00
_cell.angle_beta   90.00
_cell.angle_gamma   90.00
#
_symmetry.space_group_name_H-M   'P 1'
#
loop_
_entity.id
_entity.type
_entity.pdbx_description
1 polymer ?
#
loop_
_entity_poly.entity_id
_entity_poly.type
_entity_poly.pdbx_seq_one_letter_code
_entity_poly.pdbx_strand_id
1 'polypeptide(L)'
;MANTGAAKRIVEPLDPNRYDRAAFFCGIIQVDNFFKKTANKLSKADNLRVYVMTEDDGTTVIGFYAINSHSISYADLPERFSRTRPGHGSIPAAYISMIGRDLRYRGGGYGGDLLTDCLQRIAGIADQIGIAVVLLDVLVCGDEEKTSRRVALYSEYGFQPLPSMPLRMFLPIATIRSLMG
;
A
#
# COMPACT_ATOMS: atom_id res chain seq x y z
N MET A 1 32.79 9.99 -8.24
CA MET A 1 32.20 8.65 -8.06
C MET A 1 30.81 8.69 -8.63
N ALA A 2 30.57 7.93 -9.69
CA ALA A 2 29.31 7.96 -10.41
C ALA A 2 28.21 7.37 -9.53
N ASN A 3 27.21 8.20 -9.21
CA ASN A 3 25.93 7.75 -8.70
C ASN A 3 25.25 7.02 -9.85
N THR A 4 25.43 5.72 -9.94
CA THR A 4 24.65 4.87 -10.83
C THR A 4 23.23 4.86 -10.26
N GLY A 5 22.43 5.85 -10.65
CA GLY A 5 21.01 5.86 -10.39
C GLY A 5 20.42 4.55 -10.89
N ALA A 6 20.06 3.66 -9.98
CA ALA A 6 19.30 2.47 -10.34
C ALA A 6 18.06 2.95 -11.10
N ALA A 7 17.89 2.46 -12.32
CA ALA A 7 16.75 2.82 -13.15
C ALA A 7 15.47 2.59 -12.33
N LYS A 8 14.64 3.63 -12.21
CA LYS A 8 13.39 3.56 -11.46
C LYS A 8 12.53 2.46 -12.09
N ARG A 9 12.28 1.39 -11.35
CA ARG A 9 11.42 0.30 -11.81
C ARG A 9 10.01 0.82 -12.07
N ILE A 10 9.41 0.35 -13.15
CA ILE A 10 8.05 0.72 -13.52
C ILE A 10 7.07 -0.15 -12.73
N VAL A 11 6.03 0.49 -12.20
CA VAL A 11 4.90 -0.17 -11.56
C VAL A 11 3.69 0.00 -12.46
N GLU A 12 3.11 -1.10 -12.90
CA GLU A 12 2.04 -1.13 -13.88
C GLU A 12 0.77 -1.78 -13.30
N PRO A 13 -0.42 -1.44 -13.84
CA PRO A 13 -1.64 -2.17 -13.50
C PRO A 13 -1.51 -3.67 -13.80
N LEU A 14 -2.13 -4.49 -12.94
CA LEU A 14 -2.13 -5.94 -13.08
C LEU A 14 -2.68 -6.39 -14.45
N ASP A 15 -1.86 -7.10 -15.21
CA ASP A 15 -2.29 -7.88 -16.36
C ASP A 15 -2.48 -9.35 -15.92
N PRO A 16 -3.69 -9.91 -15.99
CA PRO A 16 -3.97 -11.25 -15.47
C PRO A 16 -3.17 -12.38 -16.13
N ASN A 17 -2.63 -12.16 -17.33
CA ASN A 17 -2.00 -13.20 -18.14
C ASN A 17 -0.48 -13.07 -18.27
N ARG A 18 0.12 -12.03 -17.69
CA ARG A 18 1.49 -11.64 -18.01
C ARG A 18 2.55 -12.22 -17.07
N TYR A 19 2.25 -12.37 -15.78
CA TYR A 19 3.28 -12.58 -14.75
C TYR A 19 3.47 -14.04 -14.37
N ASP A 20 4.70 -14.41 -14.02
CA ASP A 20 4.99 -15.66 -13.30
C ASP A 20 4.65 -15.50 -11.81
N ARG A 21 3.36 -15.66 -11.50
CA ARG A 21 2.88 -15.56 -10.12
C ARG A 21 3.21 -16.77 -9.28
N ALA A 22 3.39 -17.93 -9.91
CA ALA A 22 3.72 -19.16 -9.20
C ALA A 22 5.07 -19.04 -8.48
N ALA A 23 6.04 -18.36 -9.09
CA ALA A 23 7.36 -18.14 -8.54
C ALA A 23 7.41 -17.06 -7.44
N PHE A 24 6.38 -16.22 -7.32
CA PHE A 24 6.34 -15.15 -6.32
C PHE A 24 6.24 -15.72 -4.90
N PHE A 25 7.12 -15.26 -4.02
CA PHE A 25 7.13 -15.65 -2.62
C PHE A 25 7.65 -14.53 -1.72
N CYS A 26 6.77 -13.92 -0.93
CA CYS A 26 7.15 -12.87 0.02
C CYS A 26 7.36 -13.38 1.46
N GLY A 27 7.05 -14.63 1.73
CA GLY A 27 7.17 -15.24 3.05
C GLY A 27 5.97 -15.05 3.97
N ILE A 28 4.92 -14.38 3.48
CA ILE A 28 3.66 -14.16 4.22
C ILE A 28 2.54 -14.85 3.44
N ILE A 29 2.02 -15.94 3.97
CA ILE A 29 1.09 -16.81 3.26
C ILE A 29 -0.18 -16.09 2.79
N GLN A 30 -0.70 -15.13 3.56
CA GLN A 30 -1.88 -14.36 3.17
C GLN A 30 -1.60 -13.50 1.94
N VAL A 31 -0.43 -12.87 1.88
CA VAL A 31 -0.01 -12.02 0.76
C VAL A 31 0.27 -12.87 -0.48
N ASP A 32 0.98 -13.98 -0.33
CA ASP A 32 1.28 -14.90 -1.43
C ASP A 32 0.00 -15.50 -2.04
N ASN A 33 -0.92 -15.95 -1.19
CA ASN A 33 -2.21 -16.49 -1.64
C ASN A 33 -3.10 -15.44 -2.28
N PHE A 34 -3.12 -14.22 -1.76
CA PHE A 34 -3.85 -13.13 -2.39
C PHE A 34 -3.36 -12.91 -3.83
N PHE A 35 -2.06 -12.73 -4.01
CA PHE A 35 -1.49 -12.45 -5.33
C PHE A 35 -1.70 -13.59 -6.33
N LYS A 36 -1.51 -14.84 -5.88
CA LYS A 36 -1.62 -16.03 -6.73
C LYS A 36 -3.05 -16.43 -7.08
N LYS A 37 -4.00 -16.27 -6.13
CA LYS A 37 -5.33 -16.89 -6.23
C LYS A 37 -6.48 -15.89 -6.27
N THR A 38 -6.34 -14.72 -5.69
CA THR A 38 -7.47 -13.82 -5.40
C THR A 38 -7.42 -12.50 -6.18
N ALA A 39 -6.24 -11.96 -6.43
CA ALA A 39 -6.04 -10.65 -7.02
C ALA A 39 -6.82 -10.43 -8.33
N ASN A 40 -6.76 -11.38 -9.26
CA ASN A 40 -7.47 -11.28 -10.55
C ASN A 40 -8.99 -11.20 -10.37
N LYS A 41 -9.53 -12.07 -9.52
CA LYS A 41 -10.98 -12.13 -9.27
C LYS A 41 -11.49 -10.81 -8.69
N LEU A 42 -10.81 -10.28 -7.67
CA LEU A 42 -11.22 -9.04 -7.01
C LEU A 42 -11.02 -7.83 -7.92
N SER A 43 -9.93 -7.80 -8.69
CA SER A 43 -9.67 -6.73 -9.66
C SER A 43 -10.71 -6.71 -10.78
N LYS A 44 -11.08 -7.89 -11.31
CA LYS A 44 -12.10 -8.03 -12.35
C LYS A 44 -13.51 -7.65 -11.85
N ALA A 45 -13.77 -7.85 -10.57
CA ALA A 45 -15.03 -7.46 -9.92
C ALA A 45 -15.05 -5.98 -9.48
N ASP A 46 -14.05 -5.19 -9.84
CA ASP A 46 -13.88 -3.78 -9.47
C ASP A 46 -13.77 -3.50 -7.95
N ASN A 47 -13.50 -4.53 -7.16
CA ASN A 47 -13.37 -4.40 -5.71
C ASN A 47 -12.05 -3.76 -5.26
N LEU A 48 -11.01 -3.85 -6.09
CA LEU A 48 -9.71 -3.24 -5.86
C LEU A 48 -8.92 -3.09 -7.17
N ARG A 49 -7.81 -2.37 -7.09
CA ARG A 49 -6.81 -2.32 -8.16
C ARG A 49 -5.49 -2.84 -7.66
N VAL A 50 -4.82 -3.63 -8.48
CA VAL A 50 -3.50 -4.19 -8.19
C VAL A 50 -2.49 -3.59 -9.14
N TYR A 51 -1.32 -3.24 -8.60
CA TYR A 51 -0.19 -2.72 -9.36
C TYR A 51 1.03 -3.58 -9.10
N VAL A 52 1.77 -3.88 -10.15
CA VAL A 52 2.86 -4.87 -10.13
C VAL A 52 4.16 -4.23 -10.60
N MET A 53 5.21 -4.46 -9.84
CA MET A 53 6.57 -4.13 -10.21
C MET A 53 7.28 -5.38 -10.71
N THR A 54 7.88 -5.31 -11.89
CA THR A 54 8.60 -6.43 -12.51
C THR A 54 10.05 -6.11 -12.79
N GLU A 55 10.82 -7.16 -13.05
CA GLU A 55 12.10 -7.06 -13.75
C GLU A 55 11.90 -6.54 -15.18
N ASP A 56 13.00 -6.26 -15.86
CA ASP A 56 12.99 -5.75 -17.25
C ASP A 56 12.39 -6.75 -18.26
N ASP A 57 12.30 -8.04 -17.88
CA ASP A 57 11.61 -9.08 -18.66
C ASP A 57 10.09 -8.90 -18.68
N GLY A 58 9.55 -8.03 -17.82
CA GLY A 58 8.12 -7.76 -17.70
C GLY A 58 7.28 -8.91 -17.15
N THR A 59 7.87 -10.01 -16.71
CA THR A 59 7.19 -11.21 -16.21
C THR A 59 7.59 -11.63 -14.81
N THR A 60 8.86 -11.43 -14.45
CA THR A 60 9.37 -11.75 -13.12
C THR A 60 8.94 -10.66 -12.12
N VAL A 61 8.10 -11.05 -11.16
CA VAL A 61 7.53 -10.11 -10.19
C VAL A 61 8.51 -9.81 -9.08
N ILE A 62 8.82 -8.52 -8.89
CA ILE A 62 9.58 -8.00 -7.75
C ILE A 62 8.65 -7.80 -6.56
N GLY A 63 7.47 -7.22 -6.81
CA GLY A 63 6.48 -6.95 -5.79
C GLY A 63 5.19 -6.39 -6.35
N PHE A 64 4.23 -6.17 -5.49
CA PHE A 64 2.92 -5.62 -5.86
C PHE A 64 2.29 -4.91 -4.68
N TYR A 65 1.27 -4.11 -4.97
CA TYR A 65 0.33 -3.62 -3.97
C TYR A 65 -1.10 -3.60 -4.52
N ALA A 66 -2.07 -3.60 -3.62
CA ALA A 66 -3.48 -3.49 -3.93
C ALA A 66 -4.12 -2.36 -3.14
N ILE A 67 -4.95 -1.58 -3.81
CA ILE A 67 -5.67 -0.45 -3.22
C ILE A 67 -7.16 -0.51 -3.56
N ASN A 68 -7.98 -0.04 -2.63
CA ASN A 68 -9.40 0.13 -2.83
C ASN A 68 -9.94 1.35 -2.07
N SER A 69 -11.13 1.77 -2.43
CA SER A 69 -11.85 2.78 -1.67
C SER A 69 -12.31 2.24 -0.32
N HIS A 70 -12.29 3.08 0.69
CA HIS A 70 -12.71 2.75 2.04
C HIS A 70 -13.34 3.99 2.70
N SER A 71 -13.91 3.80 3.86
CA SER A 71 -14.33 4.88 4.74
C SER A 71 -13.96 4.55 6.18
N ILE A 72 -13.76 5.59 6.97
CA ILE A 72 -13.47 5.47 8.39
C ILE A 72 -14.36 6.43 9.17
N SER A 73 -14.84 6.01 10.35
CA SER A 73 -15.56 6.89 11.25
C SER A 73 -14.63 8.02 11.71
N TYR A 74 -15.14 9.25 11.68
CA TYR A 74 -14.36 10.38 12.23
C TYR A 74 -14.01 10.18 13.72
N ALA A 75 -14.80 9.39 14.45
CA ALA A 75 -14.56 9.08 15.86
C ALA A 75 -13.29 8.23 16.09
N ASP A 76 -12.86 7.48 15.07
CA ASP A 76 -11.64 6.68 15.12
C ASP A 76 -10.38 7.48 14.76
N LEU A 77 -10.52 8.68 14.24
CA LEU A 77 -9.44 9.59 13.88
C LEU A 77 -9.22 10.65 14.95
N PRO A 78 -8.03 11.33 14.97
CA PRO A 78 -7.82 12.48 15.83
C PRO A 78 -8.88 13.56 15.65
N GLU A 79 -9.21 14.29 16.72
CA GLU A 79 -10.29 15.29 16.78
C GLU A 79 -10.25 16.33 15.66
N ARG A 80 -9.05 16.67 15.17
CA ARG A 80 -8.89 17.62 14.05
C ARG A 80 -9.69 17.24 12.80
N PHE A 81 -9.94 15.96 12.57
CA PHE A 81 -10.72 15.46 11.43
C PHE A 81 -12.24 15.66 11.61
N SER A 82 -12.71 15.84 12.83
CA SER A 82 -14.13 16.05 13.12
C SER A 82 -14.66 17.41 12.63
N ARG A 83 -13.76 18.40 12.51
CA ARG A 83 -14.11 19.77 12.13
C ARG A 83 -14.59 19.92 10.68
N THR A 84 -14.05 19.09 9.79
CA THR A 84 -14.33 19.13 8.33
C THR A 84 -14.97 17.85 7.83
N ARG A 85 -15.56 17.07 8.73
CA ARG A 85 -16.19 15.79 8.39
C ARG A 85 -17.42 15.97 7.50
N PRO A 86 -17.69 15.02 6.60
CA PRO A 86 -18.97 14.95 5.92
C PRO A 86 -20.13 14.75 6.92
N GLY A 87 -21.32 15.27 6.58
CA GLY A 87 -22.50 15.21 7.45
C GLY A 87 -22.94 13.80 7.85
N HIS A 88 -22.61 12.77 7.06
CA HIS A 88 -22.93 11.38 7.35
C HIS A 88 -21.96 10.70 8.34
N GLY A 89 -20.95 11.41 8.86
CA GLY A 89 -20.07 10.91 9.92
C GLY A 89 -18.94 10.00 9.47
N SER A 90 -18.78 9.72 8.17
CA SER A 90 -17.69 8.94 7.60
C SER A 90 -16.71 9.84 6.85
N ILE A 91 -15.44 9.50 6.92
CA ILE A 91 -14.36 10.18 6.21
C ILE A 91 -13.89 9.29 5.07
N PRO A 92 -13.78 9.83 3.84
CA PRO A 92 -13.32 9.05 2.69
C PRO A 92 -11.86 8.68 2.85
N ALA A 93 -11.54 7.42 2.56
CA ALA A 93 -10.21 6.87 2.68
C ALA A 93 -9.85 6.04 1.46
N ALA A 94 -8.55 5.93 1.18
CA ALA A 94 -7.98 4.86 0.37
C ALA A 94 -7.38 3.81 1.31
N TYR A 95 -7.57 2.54 0.99
CA TYR A 95 -7.05 1.43 1.78
C TYR A 95 -6.02 0.66 0.98
N ILE A 96 -4.81 0.54 1.53
CA ILE A 96 -3.78 -0.36 1.01
C ILE A 96 -4.09 -1.74 1.58
N SER A 97 -4.80 -2.55 0.80
CA SER A 97 -5.29 -3.85 1.27
C SER A 97 -4.22 -4.93 1.28
N MET A 98 -3.24 -4.83 0.38
CA MET A 98 -2.08 -5.71 0.32
C MET A 98 -0.86 -4.96 -0.20
N ILE A 99 0.30 -5.31 0.30
CA ILE A 99 1.59 -4.93 -0.25
C ILE A 99 2.59 -6.04 0.04
N GLY A 100 3.34 -6.47 -0.97
CA GLY A 100 4.30 -7.55 -0.84
C GLY A 100 5.47 -7.42 -1.80
N ARG A 101 6.64 -7.79 -1.32
CA ARG A 101 7.88 -7.85 -2.10
C ARG A 101 8.45 -9.26 -1.97
N ASP A 102 8.84 -9.83 -3.11
CA ASP A 102 9.48 -11.14 -3.16
C ASP A 102 10.80 -11.14 -2.35
N LEU A 103 11.04 -12.22 -1.61
CA LEU A 103 12.22 -12.34 -0.75
C LEU A 103 13.55 -12.28 -1.52
N ARG A 104 13.55 -12.66 -2.80
CA ARG A 104 14.74 -12.55 -3.67
C ARG A 104 15.27 -11.12 -3.79
N TYR A 105 14.40 -10.14 -3.61
CA TYR A 105 14.71 -8.71 -3.74
C TYR A 105 14.88 -7.99 -2.41
N ARG A 106 15.11 -8.74 -1.35
CA ARG A 106 15.35 -8.19 -0.01
C ARG A 106 16.61 -7.32 0.02
N GLY A 107 16.52 -6.18 0.70
CA GLY A 107 17.62 -5.25 0.88
C GLY A 107 17.87 -4.29 -0.29
N GLY A 108 17.09 -4.38 -1.38
CA GLY A 108 17.24 -3.51 -2.56
C GLY A 108 16.39 -2.23 -2.52
N GLY A 109 15.65 -1.96 -1.44
CA GLY A 109 14.80 -0.76 -1.34
C GLY A 109 13.46 -0.86 -2.06
N TYR A 110 13.15 -1.98 -2.71
CA TYR A 110 11.94 -2.13 -3.53
C TYR A 110 10.63 -2.05 -2.74
N GLY A 111 10.63 -2.45 -1.47
CA GLY A 111 9.45 -2.27 -0.61
C GLY A 111 9.11 -0.80 -0.40
N GLY A 112 10.12 0.03 -0.20
CA GLY A 112 9.98 1.49 -0.14
C GLY A 112 9.52 2.10 -1.46
N ASP A 113 10.07 1.63 -2.58
CA ASP A 113 9.68 2.10 -3.92
C ASP A 113 8.22 1.76 -4.22
N LEU A 114 7.76 0.56 -3.88
CA LEU A 114 6.36 0.15 -4.00
C LEU A 114 5.43 1.04 -3.16
N LEU A 115 5.80 1.29 -1.91
CA LEU A 115 4.99 2.14 -1.02
C LEU A 115 4.96 3.59 -1.53
N THR A 116 6.08 4.11 -1.98
CA THR A 116 6.17 5.47 -2.56
C THR A 116 5.30 5.59 -3.80
N ASP A 117 5.37 4.66 -4.74
CA ASP A 117 4.52 4.64 -5.94
C ASP A 117 3.03 4.56 -5.55
N CYS A 118 2.69 3.71 -4.59
CA CYS A 118 1.34 3.58 -4.07
C CYS A 118 0.80 4.91 -3.51
N LEU A 119 1.57 5.58 -2.67
CA LEU A 119 1.17 6.86 -2.06
C LEU A 119 1.05 7.98 -3.10
N GLN A 120 1.97 8.06 -4.06
CA GLN A 120 1.91 9.02 -5.17
C GLN A 120 0.65 8.80 -6.02
N ARG A 121 0.33 7.56 -6.32
CA ARG A 121 -0.86 7.19 -7.08
C ARG A 121 -2.15 7.55 -6.34
N ILE A 122 -2.22 7.25 -5.04
CA ILE A 122 -3.36 7.64 -4.21
C ILE A 122 -3.52 9.16 -4.15
N ALA A 123 -2.44 9.91 -4.01
CA ALA A 123 -2.48 11.38 -4.03
C ALA A 123 -3.05 11.91 -5.36
N GLY A 124 -2.66 11.32 -6.49
CA GLY A 124 -3.22 11.66 -7.81
C GLY A 124 -4.72 11.32 -7.93
N ILE A 125 -5.16 10.21 -7.35
CA ILE A 125 -6.59 9.86 -7.29
C ILE A 125 -7.35 10.85 -6.39
N ALA A 126 -6.74 11.30 -5.30
CA ALA A 126 -7.33 12.27 -4.38
C ALA A 126 -7.57 13.66 -5.00
N ASP A 127 -6.94 13.94 -6.14
CA ASP A 127 -7.22 15.17 -6.92
C ASP A 127 -8.51 15.04 -7.77
N GLN A 128 -9.03 13.82 -7.94
CA GLN A 128 -10.20 13.53 -8.75
C GLN A 128 -11.44 13.20 -7.91
N ILE A 129 -11.24 12.55 -6.77
CA ILE A 129 -12.30 12.23 -5.80
C ILE A 129 -11.80 12.52 -4.38
N GLY A 130 -12.73 12.81 -3.46
CA GLY A 130 -12.37 13.07 -2.07
C GLY A 130 -11.75 11.85 -1.39
N ILE A 131 -10.50 11.98 -0.96
CA ILE A 131 -9.78 11.05 -0.10
C ILE A 131 -9.06 11.90 0.94
N ALA A 132 -9.40 11.72 2.21
CA ALA A 132 -8.77 12.50 3.29
C ALA A 132 -7.56 11.77 3.91
N VAL A 133 -7.62 10.45 3.99
CA VAL A 133 -6.58 9.63 4.62
C VAL A 133 -6.32 8.35 3.83
N VAL A 134 -5.12 7.83 3.96
CA VAL A 134 -4.74 6.48 3.55
C VAL A 134 -4.71 5.59 4.78
N LEU A 135 -5.28 4.40 4.67
CA LEU A 135 -5.32 3.39 5.72
C LEU A 135 -4.53 2.15 5.30
N LEU A 136 -3.92 1.50 6.26
CA LEU A 136 -3.40 0.14 6.12
C LEU A 136 -3.49 -0.61 7.44
N ASP A 137 -3.57 -1.93 7.36
CA ASP A 137 -3.45 -2.81 8.52
C ASP A 137 -2.08 -3.48 8.52
N VAL A 138 -1.39 -3.38 9.65
CA VAL A 138 -0.11 -4.07 9.83
C VAL A 138 -0.38 -5.57 10.00
N LEU A 139 0.17 -6.39 9.12
CA LEU A 139 0.00 -7.84 9.18
C LEU A 139 0.74 -8.43 10.38
N VAL A 140 0.01 -9.21 11.17
CA VAL A 140 0.52 -9.99 12.27
C VAL A 140 0.75 -11.42 11.80
N CYS A 141 1.98 -11.90 11.86
CA CYS A 141 2.37 -13.24 11.39
C CYS A 141 2.88 -14.12 12.54
N GLY A 142 2.41 -13.89 13.77
CA GLY A 142 2.86 -14.63 14.95
C GLY A 142 4.27 -14.28 15.44
N ASP A 143 4.91 -13.27 14.87
CA ASP A 143 6.24 -12.79 15.21
C ASP A 143 6.16 -11.31 15.57
N GLU A 144 6.25 -11.01 16.87
CA GLU A 144 6.14 -9.65 17.40
C GLU A 144 7.26 -8.74 16.90
N GLU A 145 8.48 -9.26 16.74
CA GLU A 145 9.61 -8.47 16.24
C GLU A 145 9.38 -8.03 14.79
N LYS A 146 8.89 -8.92 13.93
CA LYS A 146 8.55 -8.58 12.55
C LYS A 146 7.39 -7.60 12.47
N THR A 147 6.39 -7.75 13.32
CA THR A 147 5.27 -6.81 13.43
C THR A 147 5.76 -5.42 13.82
N SER A 148 6.62 -5.32 14.85
CA SER A 148 7.20 -4.06 15.30
C SER A 148 8.05 -3.39 14.22
N ARG A 149 8.82 -4.16 13.45
CA ARG A 149 9.60 -3.63 12.32
C ARG A 149 8.71 -3.06 11.22
N ARG A 150 7.55 -3.68 10.94
CA ARG A 150 6.58 -3.14 9.96
C ARG A 150 5.97 -1.85 10.45
N VAL A 151 5.57 -1.78 11.72
CA VAL A 151 5.06 -0.54 12.33
C VAL A 151 6.11 0.57 12.22
N ALA A 152 7.36 0.28 12.55
CA ALA A 152 8.46 1.25 12.44
C ALA A 152 8.66 1.72 10.99
N LEU A 153 8.64 0.81 10.02
CA LEU A 153 8.75 1.14 8.61
C LEU A 153 7.64 2.10 8.16
N TYR A 154 6.38 1.77 8.44
CA TYR A 154 5.26 2.64 8.07
C TYR A 154 5.31 3.98 8.79
N SER A 155 5.77 4.02 10.04
CA SER A 155 5.95 5.25 10.79
C SER A 155 6.98 6.18 10.17
N GLU A 156 8.03 5.65 9.56
CA GLU A 156 9.03 6.44 8.80
C GLU A 156 8.41 7.16 7.60
N TYR A 157 7.35 6.60 7.00
CA TYR A 157 6.59 7.24 5.93
C TYR A 157 5.52 8.22 6.43
N GLY A 158 5.39 8.39 7.74
CA GLY A 158 4.44 9.31 8.35
C GLY A 158 3.12 8.68 8.78
N PHE A 159 2.94 7.37 8.62
CA PHE A 159 1.77 6.67 9.15
C PHE A 159 1.74 6.72 10.67
N GLN A 160 0.55 6.89 11.21
CA GLN A 160 0.29 6.93 12.66
C GLN A 160 -0.71 5.84 13.01
N PRO A 161 -0.54 5.17 14.18
CA PRO A 161 -1.53 4.19 14.62
C PRO A 161 -2.84 4.87 15.02
N LEU A 162 -3.96 4.21 14.76
CA LEU A 162 -5.25 4.63 15.31
C LEU A 162 -5.28 4.36 16.82
N PRO A 163 -5.79 5.29 17.64
CA PRO A 163 -5.84 5.09 19.09
C PRO A 163 -6.62 3.84 19.53
N SER A 164 -7.73 3.56 18.85
CA SER A 164 -8.60 2.42 19.16
C SER A 164 -8.13 1.09 18.54
N MET A 165 -7.32 1.14 17.49
CA MET A 165 -6.79 -0.03 16.77
C MET A 165 -5.33 0.24 16.34
N PRO A 166 -4.35 0.01 17.23
CA PRO A 166 -2.95 0.42 16.99
C PRO A 166 -2.29 -0.23 15.77
N LEU A 167 -2.77 -1.41 15.33
CA LEU A 167 -2.26 -2.07 14.12
C LEU A 167 -2.94 -1.59 12.84
N ARG A 168 -3.98 -0.78 12.93
CA ARG A 168 -4.48 0.00 11.81
C ARG A 168 -3.84 1.37 11.85
N MET A 169 -3.15 1.72 10.76
CA MET A 169 -2.42 2.96 10.66
C MET A 169 -3.05 3.85 9.60
N PHE A 170 -2.92 5.15 9.76
CA PHE A 170 -3.44 6.14 8.83
C PHE A 170 -2.37 7.17 8.45
N LEU A 171 -2.49 7.71 7.26
CA LEU A 171 -1.66 8.79 6.74
C LEU A 171 -2.54 9.84 6.06
N PRO A 172 -2.57 11.10 6.54
CA PRO A 172 -3.34 12.15 5.88
C PRO A 172 -2.81 12.44 4.46
N ILE A 173 -3.72 12.67 3.53
CA ILE A 173 -3.35 13.09 2.15
C ILE A 173 -2.53 14.37 2.16
N ALA A 174 -2.85 15.32 3.05
CA ALA A 174 -2.06 16.54 3.19
C ALA A 174 -0.58 16.28 3.50
N THR A 175 -0.29 15.25 4.32
CA THR A 175 1.09 14.83 4.62
C THR A 175 1.78 14.28 3.37
N ILE A 176 1.10 13.45 2.59
CA ILE A 176 1.67 12.91 1.34
C ILE A 176 2.01 14.05 0.38
N ARG A 177 1.08 14.99 0.18
CA ARG A 177 1.31 16.15 -0.70
C ARG A 177 2.49 17.00 -0.25
N SER A 178 2.68 17.20 1.05
CA SER A 178 3.82 17.97 1.57
C SER A 178 5.17 17.27 1.36
N LEU A 179 5.18 15.94 1.33
CA LEU A 179 6.39 15.15 1.07
C LEU A 179 6.74 15.07 -0.42
N MET A 180 5.75 15.27 -1.30
CA MET A 180 5.91 15.24 -2.76
C MET A 180 6.23 16.61 -3.37
N GLY A 181 5.93 17.68 -2.64
CA GLY A 181 6.22 19.06 -3.04
C GLY A 181 7.59 19.47 -2.65
#